data_06cff7bf221ff10de79f03cc2ccc2813
#
_entry.id   06cff7bf221ff10de79f03cc2ccc2813
#
_cell.length_a   1.000
_cell.length_b   1.000
_cell.length_c   1.000
_cell.angle_alpha   90.00
_cell.angle_beta   90.00
_cell.angle_gamma   90.00
#
_symmetry.space_group_name_H-M   'P 1'
#
loop_
_entity.id
_entity.type
_entity.pdbx_description
1 polymer ?
#
loop_
_entity_poly.entity_id
_entity_poly.type
_entity_poly.pdbx_seq_one_letter_code
_entity_poly.pdbx_strand_id
1 'polypeptide(L)'
;YEFIIPATVDRVPCVFVENAHVVGLDPKDPITVNYDHKVGDWPTGLENPELVKMKPSQGHNNTIVNGIPRIGWMTGGKSALWVDEDIADVITGKAKDFIVSHKNEPFFLYMGTQDVHVPRVPHPRFAGKSGLGPRGDVILQLDWTVGEIMHTLDSLNIADNTIFVLCSDNGPVIDDGYQDQAFELLNGHTPMKHYRGGKYSAFDAGTRIPFIVRWPNGIKPGKQQALFSMIDVYASFAALLNHELPAGVAPDSRDQLNNFLGTDTIGCDYVVQQNLNNTLSIIQNNWKYIEPSDKPALEYWTKMEMGNSPKPQLYNLSTDPSEKENIAEAHPDKVKELSALLNEVKGAKEQQDSK
;
A
#
# COMPACT_ATOMS: atom_id res chain seq x y z
N TYR A 1 4.07 6.61 21.22
CA TYR A 1 2.63 6.78 20.95
C TYR A 1 2.20 5.95 19.74
N GLU A 2 1.08 5.29 19.86
CA GLU A 2 0.54 4.42 18.84
C GLU A 2 -0.98 4.63 18.76
N PHE A 3 -1.48 4.85 17.53
CA PHE A 3 -2.91 4.84 17.23
C PHE A 3 -3.12 4.07 15.94
N ILE A 4 -3.81 2.94 16.00
CA ILE A 4 -3.91 2.00 14.88
C ILE A 4 -5.34 1.50 14.64
N ILE A 5 -5.55 1.06 13.41
CA ILE A 5 -6.60 0.12 13.03
C ILE A 5 -5.97 -1.28 13.11
N PRO A 6 -6.48 -2.20 13.96
CA PRO A 6 -5.81 -3.49 14.22
C PRO A 6 -5.87 -4.49 13.06
N ALA A 7 -6.66 -4.18 12.02
CA ALA A 7 -6.76 -4.93 10.77
C ALA A 7 -6.97 -3.96 9.61
N THR A 8 -7.01 -4.43 8.37
CA THR A 8 -7.47 -3.60 7.25
C THR A 8 -8.96 -3.29 7.41
N VAL A 9 -9.42 -2.14 6.89
CA VAL A 9 -10.81 -1.67 7.12
C VAL A 9 -11.90 -2.60 6.58
N ASP A 10 -11.56 -3.51 5.69
CA ASP A 10 -12.44 -4.57 5.19
C ASP A 10 -12.59 -5.77 6.15
N ARG A 11 -11.86 -5.78 7.27
CA ARG A 11 -11.80 -6.87 8.26
C ARG A 11 -12.29 -6.42 9.63
N VAL A 12 -12.73 -7.41 10.41
CA VAL A 12 -12.97 -7.21 11.86
C VAL A 12 -11.67 -7.33 12.65
N PRO A 13 -11.55 -6.70 13.84
CA PRO A 13 -12.53 -5.85 14.51
C PRO A 13 -12.54 -4.41 13.98
N CYS A 14 -13.73 -3.82 13.90
CA CYS A 14 -13.93 -2.46 13.41
C CYS A 14 -13.79 -1.43 14.54
N VAL A 15 -12.62 -1.29 15.11
CA VAL A 15 -12.31 -0.45 16.27
C VAL A 15 -10.96 0.25 16.11
N PHE A 16 -10.76 1.35 16.85
CA PHE A 16 -9.43 1.94 17.02
C PHE A 16 -8.73 1.39 18.25
N VAL A 17 -7.42 1.29 18.18
CA VAL A 17 -6.55 0.95 19.32
C VAL A 17 -5.56 2.10 19.54
N GLU A 18 -5.50 2.58 20.77
CA GLU A 18 -4.58 3.62 21.21
C GLU A 18 -3.73 3.11 22.36
N ASN A 19 -2.38 3.11 22.19
CA ASN A 19 -1.43 2.64 23.19
C ASN A 19 -1.82 1.27 23.79
N ALA A 20 -2.09 0.29 22.92
CA ALA A 20 -2.50 -1.08 23.24
C ALA A 20 -3.88 -1.23 23.90
N HIS A 21 -4.72 -0.20 23.92
CA HIS A 21 -6.09 -0.26 24.46
C HIS A 21 -7.12 0.06 23.37
N VAL A 22 -8.19 -0.72 23.33
CA VAL A 22 -9.32 -0.43 22.43
C VAL A 22 -10.03 0.84 22.90
N VAL A 23 -10.15 1.81 22.00
CA VAL A 23 -10.77 3.11 22.29
C VAL A 23 -12.26 2.94 22.53
N GLY A 24 -12.77 3.44 23.65
CA GLY A 24 -14.22 3.46 23.95
C GLY A 24 -14.81 2.10 24.30
N LEU A 25 -14.01 1.06 24.56
CA LEU A 25 -14.52 -0.25 24.92
C LEU A 25 -15.17 -0.25 26.31
N ASP A 26 -16.41 -0.73 26.38
CA ASP A 26 -17.04 -1.09 27.66
C ASP A 26 -16.48 -2.46 28.11
N PRO A 27 -15.86 -2.55 29.30
CA PRO A 27 -15.36 -3.82 29.82
C PRO A 27 -16.44 -4.91 30.01
N LYS A 28 -17.72 -4.53 30.05
CA LYS A 28 -18.86 -5.45 30.15
C LYS A 28 -19.32 -6.01 28.83
N ASP A 29 -18.83 -5.46 27.70
CA ASP A 29 -19.13 -5.88 26.33
C ASP A 29 -17.82 -6.22 25.59
N PRO A 30 -17.09 -7.28 25.99
CA PRO A 30 -15.80 -7.63 25.43
C PRO A 30 -15.92 -8.06 23.97
N ILE A 31 -14.90 -7.71 23.16
CA ILE A 31 -14.84 -8.07 21.75
C ILE A 31 -14.35 -9.51 21.61
N THR A 32 -15.03 -10.27 20.77
CA THR A 32 -14.60 -11.58 20.28
C THR A 32 -14.51 -11.55 18.76
N VAL A 33 -13.40 -12.03 18.20
CA VAL A 33 -13.14 -12.10 16.75
C VAL A 33 -12.73 -13.51 16.37
N ASN A 34 -13.21 -13.98 15.21
CA ASN A 34 -12.78 -15.23 14.61
C ASN A 34 -12.80 -15.10 13.07
N TYR A 35 -11.82 -15.73 12.40
CA TYR A 35 -11.73 -15.73 10.93
C TYR A 35 -12.12 -17.07 10.29
N ASP A 36 -12.27 -18.13 11.08
CA ASP A 36 -12.56 -19.48 10.60
C ASP A 36 -14.03 -19.84 10.70
N HIS A 37 -14.74 -19.31 11.74
CA HIS A 37 -16.13 -19.62 12.00
C HIS A 37 -16.88 -18.46 12.70
N LYS A 38 -18.20 -18.46 12.54
CA LYS A 38 -19.08 -17.46 13.15
C LYS A 38 -18.99 -17.48 14.68
N VAL A 39 -18.84 -16.29 15.25
CA VAL A 39 -18.95 -16.03 16.70
C VAL A 39 -20.08 -15.05 16.97
N GLY A 40 -20.82 -15.28 18.07
CA GLY A 40 -21.97 -14.47 18.46
C GLY A 40 -23.14 -14.52 17.46
N ASP A 41 -24.03 -13.56 17.61
CA ASP A 41 -25.32 -13.48 16.90
C ASP A 41 -25.44 -12.25 15.97
N TRP A 42 -24.35 -11.53 15.75
CA TRP A 42 -24.40 -10.36 14.85
C TRP A 42 -24.74 -10.76 13.43
N PRO A 43 -25.50 -9.90 12.71
CA PRO A 43 -25.88 -10.19 11.33
C PRO A 43 -24.68 -10.31 10.41
N THR A 44 -24.81 -11.15 9.41
CA THR A 44 -23.77 -11.32 8.37
C THR A 44 -24.31 -10.93 6.99
N GLY A 45 -23.43 -10.52 6.08
CA GLY A 45 -23.83 -10.18 4.72
C GLY A 45 -24.43 -11.35 3.97
N LEU A 46 -24.06 -12.58 4.34
CA LEU A 46 -24.60 -13.80 3.75
C LEU A 46 -26.03 -14.10 4.23
N GLU A 47 -26.28 -13.95 5.54
CA GLU A 47 -27.57 -14.30 6.16
C GLU A 47 -28.60 -13.16 6.10
N ASN A 48 -28.13 -11.91 6.06
CA ASN A 48 -28.92 -10.70 6.15
C ASN A 48 -28.60 -9.68 5.02
N PRO A 49 -28.77 -10.07 3.75
CA PRO A 49 -28.41 -9.21 2.61
C PRO A 49 -29.22 -7.90 2.56
N GLU A 50 -30.40 -7.87 3.19
CA GLU A 50 -31.26 -6.67 3.31
C GLU A 50 -30.67 -5.56 4.21
N LEU A 51 -29.70 -5.90 5.07
CA LEU A 51 -29.03 -4.94 5.95
C LEU A 51 -27.77 -4.34 5.30
N VAL A 52 -27.40 -4.81 4.12
CA VAL A 52 -26.17 -4.44 3.45
C VAL A 52 -26.34 -3.15 2.66
N LYS A 53 -25.62 -2.10 3.04
CA LYS A 53 -25.55 -0.83 2.30
C LYS A 53 -24.56 -0.90 1.11
N MET A 54 -23.47 -1.65 1.25
CA MET A 54 -22.46 -1.87 0.22
C MET A 54 -22.30 -3.37 -0.03
N LYS A 55 -22.72 -3.83 -1.21
CA LYS A 55 -22.72 -5.26 -1.55
C LYS A 55 -21.28 -5.78 -1.71
N PRO A 56 -20.95 -6.94 -1.11
CA PRO A 56 -19.66 -7.56 -1.33
C PRO A 56 -19.58 -8.21 -2.72
N SER A 57 -18.38 -8.26 -3.31
CA SER A 57 -18.09 -8.93 -4.57
C SER A 57 -17.17 -10.15 -4.44
N GLN A 58 -16.40 -10.25 -3.36
CA GLN A 58 -15.29 -11.20 -3.23
C GLN A 58 -15.13 -11.75 -1.81
N GLY A 59 -16.19 -12.41 -1.29
CA GLY A 59 -16.11 -13.07 0.02
C GLY A 59 -16.12 -12.17 1.24
N HIS A 60 -16.31 -10.87 1.08
CA HIS A 60 -16.44 -9.89 2.16
C HIS A 60 -17.89 -9.88 2.71
N ASN A 61 -18.40 -11.01 3.19
CA ASN A 61 -19.81 -11.18 3.50
C ASN A 61 -20.09 -11.75 4.89
N ASN A 62 -19.11 -11.66 5.81
CA ASN A 62 -19.30 -12.06 7.21
C ASN A 62 -19.97 -10.95 8.04
N THR A 63 -19.50 -10.65 9.24
CA THR A 63 -20.18 -9.71 10.15
C THR A 63 -20.42 -8.34 9.51
N ILE A 64 -21.65 -7.85 9.60
CA ILE A 64 -22.05 -6.51 9.18
C ILE A 64 -21.76 -5.52 10.30
N VAL A 65 -20.92 -4.51 10.00
CA VAL A 65 -20.70 -3.34 10.85
C VAL A 65 -21.03 -2.09 10.05
N ASN A 66 -21.86 -1.20 10.59
CA ASN A 66 -22.33 0.04 9.94
C ASN A 66 -23.02 -0.18 8.57
N GLY A 67 -23.60 -1.38 8.36
CA GLY A 67 -24.20 -1.76 7.08
C GLY A 67 -23.21 -2.28 6.03
N ILE A 68 -21.96 -2.51 6.41
CA ILE A 68 -20.91 -3.02 5.54
C ILE A 68 -20.47 -4.39 6.05
N PRO A 69 -20.61 -5.46 5.25
CA PRO A 69 -20.15 -6.78 5.63
C PRO A 69 -18.61 -6.83 5.52
N ARG A 70 -17.98 -7.52 6.45
CA ARG A 70 -16.52 -7.60 6.59
C ARG A 70 -16.00 -9.01 6.35
N ILE A 71 -14.70 -9.17 6.25
CA ILE A 71 -14.02 -10.45 6.37
C ILE A 71 -13.88 -10.77 7.86
N GLY A 72 -14.27 -11.99 8.26
CA GLY A 72 -14.26 -12.46 9.64
C GLY A 72 -15.55 -12.13 10.41
N TRP A 73 -15.66 -12.75 11.57
CA TRP A 73 -16.82 -12.64 12.46
C TRP A 73 -16.39 -11.94 13.74
N MET A 74 -17.26 -11.04 14.23
CA MET A 74 -17.09 -10.41 15.53
C MET A 74 -18.41 -10.29 16.29
N THR A 75 -18.27 -10.17 17.61
CA THR A 75 -19.36 -9.81 18.51
C THR A 75 -18.80 -9.01 19.68
N GLY A 76 -19.65 -8.21 20.33
CA GLY A 76 -19.26 -7.32 21.43
C GLY A 76 -18.56 -6.04 20.95
N GLY A 77 -18.22 -5.17 21.90
CA GLY A 77 -17.53 -3.91 21.66
C GLY A 77 -18.38 -2.85 20.95
N LYS A 78 -19.70 -2.86 21.11
CA LYS A 78 -20.61 -1.93 20.42
C LYS A 78 -20.27 -0.46 20.62
N SER A 79 -19.82 -0.09 21.82
CA SER A 79 -19.42 1.29 22.13
C SER A 79 -18.09 1.71 21.53
N ALA A 80 -17.29 0.76 21.06
CA ALA A 80 -15.96 0.99 20.50
C ALA A 80 -15.96 1.01 18.96
N LEU A 81 -17.07 0.66 18.31
CA LEU A 81 -17.11 0.62 16.85
C LEU A 81 -16.83 2.00 16.24
N TRP A 82 -15.96 2.05 15.26
CA TRP A 82 -15.76 3.27 14.46
C TRP A 82 -16.99 3.59 13.58
N VAL A 83 -17.05 4.82 13.11
CA VAL A 83 -17.92 5.23 12.01
C VAL A 83 -17.04 5.28 10.75
N ASP A 84 -17.41 4.54 9.72
CA ASP A 84 -16.55 4.40 8.52
C ASP A 84 -16.26 5.73 7.83
N GLU A 85 -17.28 6.58 7.75
CA GLU A 85 -17.19 7.90 7.13
C GLU A 85 -16.22 8.85 7.87
N ASP A 86 -15.95 8.60 9.15
CA ASP A 86 -15.16 9.48 10.02
C ASP A 86 -13.69 9.02 10.16
N ILE A 87 -13.32 7.84 9.65
CA ILE A 87 -11.98 7.26 9.86
C ILE A 87 -10.87 8.23 9.43
N ALA A 88 -11.00 8.85 8.25
CA ALA A 88 -10.01 9.79 7.75
C ALA A 88 -9.82 10.99 8.65
N ASP A 89 -10.93 11.55 9.19
CA ASP A 89 -10.90 12.67 10.12
C ASP A 89 -10.23 12.30 11.45
N VAL A 90 -10.55 11.13 11.98
CA VAL A 90 -9.97 10.65 13.24
C VAL A 90 -8.46 10.45 13.11
N ILE A 91 -8.00 9.74 12.06
CA ILE A 91 -6.57 9.49 11.85
C ILE A 91 -5.82 10.80 11.59
N THR A 92 -6.39 11.68 10.76
CA THR A 92 -5.81 13.00 10.47
C THR A 92 -5.71 13.85 11.73
N GLY A 93 -6.77 13.87 12.57
CA GLY A 93 -6.78 14.56 13.85
C GLY A 93 -5.65 14.06 14.77
N LYS A 94 -5.54 12.73 14.95
CA LYS A 94 -4.46 12.12 15.76
C LYS A 94 -3.07 12.46 15.28
N ALA A 95 -2.85 12.45 13.95
CA ALA A 95 -1.57 12.83 13.37
C ALA A 95 -1.24 14.31 13.62
N LYS A 96 -2.23 15.21 13.46
CA LYS A 96 -2.08 16.66 13.76
C LYS A 96 -1.76 16.89 15.23
N ASP A 97 -2.47 16.24 16.15
CA ASP A 97 -2.23 16.34 17.60
C ASP A 97 -0.82 15.87 17.95
N PHE A 98 -0.36 14.78 17.35
CA PHE A 98 1.01 14.29 17.50
C PHE A 98 2.03 15.34 17.04
N ILE A 99 1.89 15.88 15.82
CA ILE A 99 2.80 16.90 15.28
C ILE A 99 2.82 18.14 16.18
N VAL A 100 1.66 18.63 16.62
CA VAL A 100 1.59 19.81 17.51
C VAL A 100 2.30 19.55 18.83
N SER A 101 2.14 18.36 19.41
CA SER A 101 2.74 17.98 20.68
C SER A 101 4.26 17.85 20.62
N HIS A 102 4.81 17.45 19.45
CA HIS A 102 6.23 17.16 19.26
C HIS A 102 6.97 18.22 18.41
N LYS A 103 6.34 19.35 18.10
CA LYS A 103 6.89 20.37 17.17
C LYS A 103 8.24 20.96 17.59
N ASN A 104 8.64 20.84 18.85
CA ASN A 104 9.88 21.40 19.40
C ASN A 104 11.01 20.36 19.58
N GLU A 105 10.80 19.13 19.12
CA GLU A 105 11.75 18.02 19.22
C GLU A 105 11.77 17.20 17.92
N PRO A 106 12.84 16.46 17.63
CA PRO A 106 12.83 15.53 16.52
C PRO A 106 11.77 14.46 16.70
N PHE A 107 11.00 14.17 15.63
CA PHE A 107 10.01 13.10 15.63
C PHE A 107 10.06 12.31 14.34
N PHE A 108 9.55 11.09 14.41
CA PHE A 108 9.20 10.27 13.26
C PHE A 108 7.72 9.89 13.36
N LEU A 109 6.95 10.21 12.32
CA LEU A 109 5.55 9.85 12.21
C LEU A 109 5.34 8.94 11.00
N TYR A 110 4.93 7.70 11.25
CA TYR A 110 4.41 6.82 10.21
C TYR A 110 2.89 6.90 10.21
N MET A 111 2.31 7.33 9.08
CA MET A 111 0.88 7.50 8.92
C MET A 111 0.37 6.61 7.78
N GLY A 112 -0.14 5.41 8.12
CA GLY A 112 -0.85 4.55 7.19
C GLY A 112 -2.31 4.99 7.10
N THR A 113 -2.75 5.43 5.93
CA THR A 113 -4.15 5.82 5.70
C THR A 113 -4.97 4.61 5.26
N GLN A 114 -6.30 4.63 5.55
CA GLN A 114 -7.21 3.63 5.00
C GLN A 114 -7.54 3.90 3.52
N ASP A 115 -7.50 5.15 3.10
CA ASP A 115 -7.76 5.53 1.71
C ASP A 115 -6.53 5.21 0.83
N VAL A 116 -6.76 4.62 -0.30
CA VAL A 116 -8.02 4.40 -1.03
C VAL A 116 -8.49 2.93 -1.00
N HIS A 117 -8.16 2.17 0.05
CA HIS A 117 -8.53 0.76 0.20
C HIS A 117 -10.05 0.60 0.35
N VAL A 118 -10.57 -0.57 -0.03
CA VAL A 118 -11.98 -0.95 0.19
C VAL A 118 -12.24 -1.32 1.66
N PRO A 119 -13.48 -1.17 2.15
CA PRO A 119 -14.64 -0.50 1.56
C PRO A 119 -14.43 1.01 1.43
N ARG A 120 -14.80 1.56 0.30
CA ARG A 120 -14.63 3.00 0.02
C ARG A 120 -15.84 3.77 0.53
N VAL A 121 -15.71 4.33 1.70
CA VAL A 121 -16.79 5.04 2.41
C VAL A 121 -16.35 6.49 2.66
N PRO A 122 -16.49 7.38 1.66
CA PRO A 122 -16.08 8.76 1.81
C PRO A 122 -16.97 9.49 2.85
N HIS A 123 -16.35 10.39 3.62
CA HIS A 123 -17.11 11.30 4.46
C HIS A 123 -18.11 12.11 3.60
N PRO A 124 -19.32 12.44 4.09
CA PRO A 124 -20.37 13.11 3.31
C PRO A 124 -19.94 14.38 2.56
N ARG A 125 -18.92 15.10 3.06
CA ARG A 125 -18.37 16.28 2.36
C ARG A 125 -17.66 15.97 1.05
N PHE A 126 -17.22 14.72 0.82
CA PHE A 126 -16.57 14.27 -0.40
C PHE A 126 -17.47 13.42 -1.29
N ALA A 127 -18.51 12.81 -0.72
CA ALA A 127 -19.43 11.94 -1.45
C ALA A 127 -20.05 12.64 -2.66
N GLY A 128 -19.92 12.01 -3.84
CA GLY A 128 -20.43 12.53 -5.13
C GLY A 128 -19.64 13.69 -5.72
N LYS A 129 -18.45 14.03 -5.21
CA LYS A 129 -17.69 15.21 -5.67
C LYS A 129 -16.72 14.91 -6.82
N SER A 130 -16.21 13.67 -6.92
CA SER A 130 -15.20 13.34 -7.92
C SER A 130 -15.75 13.09 -9.32
N GLY A 131 -17.01 12.68 -9.44
CA GLY A 131 -17.58 12.14 -10.67
C GLY A 131 -17.08 10.73 -11.04
N LEU A 132 -16.31 10.09 -10.13
CA LEU A 132 -15.71 8.75 -10.30
C LEU A 132 -16.25 7.75 -9.27
N GLY A 133 -17.42 8.05 -8.67
CA GLY A 133 -18.02 7.25 -7.62
C GLY A 133 -17.21 7.21 -6.31
N PRO A 134 -17.55 6.29 -5.39
CA PRO A 134 -16.88 6.19 -4.09
C PRO A 134 -15.36 6.11 -4.20
N ARG A 135 -14.83 5.40 -5.21
CA ARG A 135 -13.39 5.30 -5.46
C ARG A 135 -12.74 6.67 -5.71
N GLY A 136 -13.33 7.51 -6.53
CA GLY A 136 -12.82 8.85 -6.78
C GLY A 136 -13.00 9.78 -5.58
N ASP A 137 -14.10 9.62 -4.85
CA ASP A 137 -14.41 10.45 -3.68
C ASP A 137 -13.41 10.21 -2.54
N VAL A 138 -12.98 8.95 -2.30
CA VAL A 138 -11.92 8.66 -1.31
C VAL A 138 -10.54 9.10 -1.77
N ILE A 139 -10.29 9.26 -3.10
CA ILE A 139 -9.07 9.89 -3.59
C ILE A 139 -9.06 11.39 -3.22
N LEU A 140 -10.18 12.09 -3.35
CA LEU A 140 -10.31 13.47 -2.88
C LEU A 140 -10.14 13.57 -1.37
N GLN A 141 -10.63 12.58 -0.62
CA GLN A 141 -10.46 12.51 0.83
C GLN A 141 -8.99 12.30 1.23
N LEU A 142 -8.27 11.43 0.52
CA LEU A 142 -6.82 11.25 0.72
C LEU A 142 -6.05 12.53 0.43
N ASP A 143 -6.37 13.22 -0.67
CA ASP A 143 -5.75 14.50 -1.03
C ASP A 143 -5.99 15.56 0.07
N TRP A 144 -7.21 15.63 0.61
CA TRP A 144 -7.52 16.47 1.76
C TRP A 144 -6.69 16.09 3.00
N THR A 145 -6.57 14.79 3.32
CA THR A 145 -5.75 14.30 4.45
C THR A 145 -4.31 14.78 4.34
N VAL A 146 -3.71 14.62 3.16
CA VAL A 146 -2.34 15.09 2.85
C VAL A 146 -2.25 16.62 3.02
N GLY A 147 -3.22 17.34 2.48
CA GLY A 147 -3.31 18.80 2.60
C GLY A 147 -3.36 19.27 4.05
N GLU A 148 -4.14 18.62 4.91
CA GLU A 148 -4.24 18.94 6.34
C GLU A 148 -2.92 18.76 7.09
N ILE A 149 -2.19 17.67 6.80
CA ILE A 149 -0.86 17.47 7.41
C ILE A 149 0.13 18.51 6.94
N MET A 150 0.20 18.77 5.63
CA MET A 150 1.08 19.79 5.07
C MET A 150 0.77 21.18 5.65
N HIS A 151 -0.52 21.56 5.72
CA HIS A 151 -0.95 22.81 6.32
C HIS A 151 -0.57 22.92 7.80
N THR A 152 -0.65 21.82 8.55
CA THR A 152 -0.24 21.78 9.95
C THR A 152 1.26 22.08 10.09
N LEU A 153 2.11 21.44 9.28
CA LEU A 153 3.55 21.67 9.27
C LEU A 153 3.88 23.14 8.91
N ASP A 154 3.20 23.68 7.88
CA ASP A 154 3.39 25.07 7.43
C ASP A 154 2.95 26.07 8.52
N SER A 155 1.79 25.87 9.16
CA SER A 155 1.25 26.75 10.21
C SER A 155 2.11 26.78 11.48
N LEU A 156 2.82 25.69 11.76
CA LEU A 156 3.76 25.58 12.88
C LEU A 156 5.17 26.08 12.53
N ASN A 157 5.42 26.48 11.28
CA ASN A 157 6.73 26.89 10.77
C ASN A 157 7.82 25.82 10.92
N ILE A 158 7.46 24.54 10.80
CA ILE A 158 8.40 23.41 10.86
C ILE A 158 8.55 22.67 9.51
N ALA A 159 7.77 23.04 8.49
CA ALA A 159 7.78 22.39 7.18
C ALA A 159 9.17 22.39 6.51
N ASP A 160 9.94 23.49 6.65
CA ASP A 160 11.27 23.62 6.08
C ASP A 160 12.30 22.64 6.68
N ASN A 161 12.05 22.18 7.90
CA ASN A 161 12.89 21.20 8.61
C ASN A 161 12.21 19.83 8.76
N THR A 162 11.21 19.54 7.93
CA THR A 162 10.50 18.26 7.95
C THR A 162 10.58 17.60 6.58
N ILE A 163 11.02 16.34 6.55
CA ILE A 163 10.90 15.49 5.37
C ILE A 163 9.50 14.87 5.37
N PHE A 164 8.71 15.24 4.39
CA PHE A 164 7.38 14.67 4.16
C PHE A 164 7.46 13.70 2.98
N VAL A 165 7.09 12.43 3.21
CA VAL A 165 7.07 11.38 2.19
C VAL A 165 5.65 10.91 1.99
N LEU A 166 5.16 10.94 0.75
CA LEU A 166 3.90 10.34 0.34
C LEU A 166 4.19 9.19 -0.61
N CYS A 167 3.73 7.99 -0.26
CA CYS A 167 3.84 6.80 -1.11
C CYS A 167 2.62 5.89 -0.93
N SER A 168 2.50 4.89 -1.79
CA SER A 168 1.56 3.78 -1.62
C SER A 168 2.33 2.50 -1.28
N ASP A 169 1.64 1.49 -0.75
CA ASP A 169 2.18 0.16 -0.43
C ASP A 169 2.26 -0.74 -1.68
N ASN A 170 1.31 -0.61 -2.59
CA ASN A 170 1.24 -1.37 -3.84
C ASN A 170 0.54 -0.57 -4.94
N GLY A 171 0.57 -1.12 -6.14
CA GLY A 171 -0.16 -0.58 -7.28
C GLY A 171 -1.68 -0.72 -7.16
N PRO A 172 -2.44 -0.12 -8.07
CA PRO A 172 -3.90 -0.04 -7.97
C PRO A 172 -4.60 -1.37 -8.23
N VAL A 173 -5.79 -1.52 -7.64
CA VAL A 173 -6.81 -2.50 -8.01
C VAL A 173 -8.16 -1.77 -8.07
N ILE A 174 -9.00 -2.13 -9.04
CA ILE A 174 -10.27 -1.42 -9.23
C ILE A 174 -11.36 -2.02 -8.34
N ASP A 175 -11.67 -3.32 -8.52
CA ASP A 175 -12.57 -4.06 -7.63
C ASP A 175 -11.75 -4.99 -6.72
N ASP A 176 -11.84 -4.80 -5.43
CA ASP A 176 -11.13 -5.56 -4.40
C ASP A 176 -12.06 -5.95 -3.25
N GLY A 177 -13.29 -6.32 -3.55
CA GLY A 177 -14.19 -6.95 -2.59
C GLY A 177 -15.57 -6.33 -2.40
N TYR A 178 -15.86 -5.17 -3.03
CA TYR A 178 -17.16 -4.52 -2.92
C TYR A 178 -17.64 -3.96 -4.26
N GLN A 179 -18.98 -4.04 -4.50
CA GLN A 179 -19.63 -3.49 -5.68
C GLN A 179 -19.89 -1.98 -5.49
N ASP A 180 -18.86 -1.20 -5.59
CA ASP A 180 -18.88 0.26 -5.41
C ASP A 180 -18.89 1.03 -6.74
N GLN A 181 -19.20 0.35 -7.85
CA GLN A 181 -19.23 0.89 -9.21
C GLN A 181 -17.87 1.41 -9.71
N ALA A 182 -16.77 0.88 -9.17
CA ALA A 182 -15.42 1.37 -9.50
C ALA A 182 -15.06 1.18 -10.96
N PHE A 183 -15.54 0.11 -11.63
CA PHE A 183 -15.36 -0.09 -13.07
C PHE A 183 -16.29 0.78 -13.90
N GLU A 184 -17.57 0.85 -13.54
CA GLU A 184 -18.60 1.55 -14.28
C GLU A 184 -18.37 3.06 -14.29
N LEU A 185 -17.80 3.60 -13.24
CA LEU A 185 -17.55 5.03 -13.03
C LEU A 185 -16.10 5.45 -13.26
N LEU A 186 -15.34 4.72 -14.07
CA LEU A 186 -13.97 5.13 -14.43
C LEU A 186 -13.94 6.47 -15.18
N ASN A 187 -14.97 6.76 -16.00
CA ASN A 187 -15.11 8.04 -16.71
C ASN A 187 -13.82 8.55 -17.39
N GLY A 188 -13.06 7.62 -17.99
CA GLY A 188 -11.79 7.91 -18.66
C GLY A 188 -10.57 7.96 -17.73
N HIS A 189 -10.74 7.80 -16.42
CA HIS A 189 -9.60 7.65 -15.51
C HIS A 189 -8.93 6.29 -15.72
N THR A 190 -7.61 6.28 -15.85
CA THR A 190 -6.78 5.08 -16.07
C THR A 190 -5.84 4.89 -14.88
N PRO A 191 -6.26 4.15 -13.81
CA PRO A 191 -5.48 4.03 -12.57
C PRO A 191 -4.07 3.48 -12.79
N MET A 192 -3.91 2.50 -13.68
CA MET A 192 -2.63 1.89 -14.04
C MET A 192 -1.89 2.68 -15.13
N LYS A 193 -2.51 3.74 -15.71
CA LYS A 193 -2.00 4.44 -16.89
C LYS A 193 -1.77 3.45 -18.06
N HIS A 194 -0.53 3.37 -18.53
CA HIS A 194 -0.10 2.44 -19.58
C HIS A 194 0.63 1.21 -19.03
N TYR A 195 0.83 1.12 -17.73
CA TYR A 195 1.51 -0.03 -17.11
C TYR A 195 0.58 -1.24 -17.03
N ARG A 196 1.15 -2.43 -17.14
CA ARG A 196 0.44 -3.70 -17.07
C ARG A 196 0.31 -4.20 -15.63
N GLY A 197 -0.76 -4.96 -15.35
CA GLY A 197 -1.03 -5.52 -14.04
C GLY A 197 -1.64 -4.50 -13.07
N GLY A 198 -1.36 -4.66 -11.81
CA GLY A 198 -1.85 -3.88 -10.67
C GLY A 198 -1.50 -4.59 -9.37
N LYS A 199 -2.17 -4.26 -8.27
CA LYS A 199 -2.04 -5.00 -6.99
C LYS A 199 -1.98 -6.51 -7.25
N TYR A 200 -1.10 -7.22 -6.57
CA TYR A 200 -0.84 -8.67 -6.71
C TYR A 200 0.12 -9.09 -7.83
N SER A 201 0.38 -8.25 -8.83
CA SER A 201 1.06 -8.60 -10.06
C SER A 201 2.58 -8.46 -9.99
N ALA A 202 3.31 -9.34 -10.71
CA ALA A 202 4.72 -9.15 -11.00
C ALA A 202 4.98 -8.12 -12.11
N PHE A 203 3.95 -7.73 -12.86
CA PHE A 203 4.06 -6.64 -13.85
C PHE A 203 4.19 -5.27 -13.16
N ASP A 204 4.66 -4.29 -13.91
CA ASP A 204 5.16 -3.02 -13.36
C ASP A 204 4.09 -2.22 -12.59
N ALA A 205 2.81 -2.24 -13.02
CA ALA A 205 1.74 -1.59 -12.27
C ALA A 205 1.49 -2.18 -10.87
N GLY A 206 2.01 -3.38 -10.56
CA GLY A 206 1.88 -3.98 -9.23
C GLY A 206 2.70 -3.28 -8.15
N THR A 207 3.83 -2.71 -8.54
CA THR A 207 4.84 -2.16 -7.61
C THR A 207 5.31 -0.75 -7.97
N ARG A 208 4.96 -0.23 -9.15
CA ARG A 208 5.25 1.15 -9.53
C ARG A 208 4.26 2.10 -8.87
N ILE A 209 4.55 2.44 -7.64
CA ILE A 209 3.74 3.32 -6.79
C ILE A 209 4.10 4.79 -6.98
N PRO A 210 3.20 5.74 -6.65
CA PRO A 210 3.60 7.12 -6.42
C PRO A 210 4.57 7.19 -5.25
N PHE A 211 5.66 7.95 -5.43
CA PHE A 211 6.63 8.23 -4.38
C PHE A 211 7.03 9.71 -4.48
N ILE A 212 6.61 10.52 -3.53
CA ILE A 212 6.76 11.97 -3.53
C ILE A 212 7.43 12.39 -2.25
N VAL A 213 8.52 13.16 -2.37
CA VAL A 213 9.26 13.69 -1.22
C VAL A 213 9.22 15.21 -1.26
N ARG A 214 8.84 15.81 -0.14
CA ARG A 214 8.88 17.26 0.08
C ARG A 214 9.81 17.57 1.28
N TRP A 215 10.84 18.34 1.02
CA TRP A 215 11.73 18.91 2.05
C TRP A 215 12.28 20.24 1.54
N PRO A 216 11.62 21.38 1.83
CA PRO A 216 11.95 22.66 1.21
C PRO A 216 13.40 23.08 1.37
N ASN A 217 14.02 22.84 2.51
CA ASN A 217 15.43 23.20 2.75
C ASN A 217 16.45 22.17 2.20
N GLY A 218 16.01 20.96 1.83
CA GLY A 218 16.92 19.87 1.44
C GLY A 218 16.78 19.39 0.00
N ILE A 219 15.61 19.58 -0.64
CA ILE A 219 15.29 19.00 -1.95
C ILE A 219 14.79 20.09 -2.89
N LYS A 220 15.40 20.22 -4.07
CA LYS A 220 14.91 21.11 -5.12
C LYS A 220 13.73 20.45 -5.86
N PRO A 221 12.69 21.22 -6.27
CA PRO A 221 11.61 20.68 -7.09
C PRO A 221 12.15 20.04 -8.37
N GLY A 222 11.68 18.81 -8.66
CA GLY A 222 12.12 18.06 -9.83
C GLY A 222 11.45 16.71 -9.94
N LYS A 223 11.91 15.90 -10.90
CA LYS A 223 11.50 14.50 -11.08
C LYS A 223 12.74 13.63 -11.12
N GLN A 224 12.73 12.55 -10.35
CA GLN A 224 13.77 11.53 -10.37
C GLN A 224 13.34 10.35 -11.23
N GLN A 225 14.25 9.86 -12.07
CA GLN A 225 14.04 8.69 -12.95
C GLN A 225 14.90 7.49 -12.53
N ALA A 226 15.78 7.69 -11.56
CA ALA A 226 16.64 6.62 -11.05
C ALA A 226 15.82 5.49 -10.42
N LEU A 227 16.31 4.28 -10.53
CA LEU A 227 15.68 3.11 -9.91
C LEU A 227 15.78 3.23 -8.38
N PHE A 228 14.63 3.13 -7.71
CA PHE A 228 14.53 3.26 -6.26
C PHE A 228 13.52 2.27 -5.71
N SER A 229 13.82 1.66 -4.57
CA SER A 229 12.90 0.79 -3.85
C SER A 229 12.53 1.41 -2.51
N MET A 230 11.26 1.28 -2.10
CA MET A 230 10.79 1.79 -0.81
C MET A 230 11.50 1.12 0.38
N ILE A 231 12.01 -0.10 0.22
CA ILE A 231 12.81 -0.77 1.26
C ILE A 231 14.12 -0.03 1.57
N ASP A 232 14.63 0.77 0.63
CA ASP A 232 15.88 1.53 0.78
C ASP A 232 15.72 2.79 1.63
N VAL A 233 14.49 3.19 1.96
CA VAL A 233 14.21 4.34 2.84
C VAL A 233 14.83 4.15 4.22
N TYR A 234 14.85 2.92 4.75
CA TYR A 234 15.38 2.63 6.09
C TYR A 234 16.89 2.92 6.18
N ALA A 235 17.69 2.34 5.27
CA ALA A 235 19.14 2.59 5.25
C ALA A 235 19.46 4.04 4.87
N SER A 236 18.67 4.65 3.98
CA SER A 236 18.82 6.06 3.58
C SER A 236 18.56 7.02 4.76
N PHE A 237 17.58 6.73 5.60
CA PHE A 237 17.35 7.53 6.82
C PHE A 237 18.42 7.31 7.87
N ALA A 238 18.94 6.09 8.01
CA ALA A 238 20.10 5.84 8.87
C ALA A 238 21.31 6.67 8.41
N ALA A 239 21.61 6.70 7.11
CA ALA A 239 22.67 7.52 6.53
C ALA A 239 22.43 9.03 6.74
N LEU A 240 21.19 9.51 6.55
CA LEU A 240 20.81 10.90 6.81
C LEU A 240 21.10 11.32 8.26
N LEU A 241 20.89 10.41 9.20
CA LEU A 241 21.12 10.62 10.63
C LEU A 241 22.56 10.30 11.07
N ASN A 242 23.46 9.97 10.14
CA ASN A 242 24.82 9.50 10.41
C ASN A 242 24.83 8.31 11.39
N HIS A 243 23.87 7.40 11.26
CA HIS A 243 23.75 6.21 12.09
C HIS A 243 24.16 4.98 11.29
N GLU A 244 25.15 4.25 11.78
CA GLU A 244 25.58 2.97 11.19
C GLU A 244 24.62 1.86 11.60
N LEU A 245 24.10 1.12 10.62
CA LEU A 245 23.20 -0.01 10.88
C LEU A 245 24.01 -1.21 11.39
N PRO A 246 23.57 -1.89 12.46
CA PRO A 246 24.19 -3.14 12.90
C PRO A 246 24.11 -4.20 11.79
N ALA A 247 25.11 -5.10 11.75
CA ALA A 247 25.14 -6.21 10.81
C ALA A 247 23.88 -7.07 10.92
N GLY A 248 23.25 -7.38 9.79
CA GLY A 248 22.02 -8.17 9.70
C GLY A 248 20.73 -7.39 9.94
N VAL A 249 20.79 -6.09 10.26
CA VAL A 249 19.60 -5.24 10.33
C VAL A 249 19.26 -4.73 8.93
N ALA A 250 18.00 -4.94 8.50
CA ALA A 250 17.48 -4.55 7.18
C ALA A 250 18.42 -4.97 6.02
N PRO A 251 18.73 -6.27 5.86
CA PRO A 251 19.78 -6.74 4.95
C PRO A 251 19.49 -6.45 3.48
N ASP A 252 18.24 -6.23 3.11
CA ASP A 252 17.81 -5.88 1.74
C ASP A 252 17.79 -4.37 1.49
N SER A 253 17.90 -3.53 2.54
CA SER A 253 17.87 -2.07 2.45
C SER A 253 19.27 -1.51 2.15
N ARG A 254 19.37 -0.66 1.14
CA ARG A 254 20.62 -0.03 0.71
C ARG A 254 20.53 1.48 0.93
N ASP A 255 21.66 2.10 1.25
CA ASP A 255 21.74 3.55 1.29
C ASP A 255 21.56 4.13 -0.12
N GLN A 256 20.45 4.78 -0.32
CA GLN A 256 20.05 5.51 -1.52
C GLN A 256 19.77 6.99 -1.20
N LEU A 257 20.40 7.54 -0.15
CA LEU A 257 20.12 8.89 0.32
C LEU A 257 20.26 9.93 -0.79
N ASN A 258 21.32 9.86 -1.60
CA ASN A 258 21.52 10.79 -2.70
C ASN A 258 20.44 10.72 -3.76
N ASN A 259 19.95 9.52 -4.06
CA ASN A 259 18.82 9.32 -4.96
C ASN A 259 17.53 9.87 -4.33
N PHE A 260 17.28 9.54 -3.07
CA PHE A 260 16.12 10.03 -2.30
C PHE A 260 16.10 11.57 -2.23
N LEU A 261 17.24 12.21 -2.08
CA LEU A 261 17.39 13.68 -2.07
C LEU A 261 17.39 14.29 -3.49
N GLY A 262 17.35 13.48 -4.55
CA GLY A 262 17.34 13.95 -5.94
C GLY A 262 18.69 14.47 -6.43
N THR A 263 19.80 14.15 -5.76
CA THR A 263 21.17 14.57 -6.12
C THR A 263 21.91 13.53 -6.94
N ASP A 264 21.46 12.28 -6.94
CA ASP A 264 21.96 11.18 -7.78
C ASP A 264 20.90 10.76 -8.80
N THR A 265 21.34 10.46 -10.04
CA THR A 265 20.47 10.03 -11.14
C THR A 265 20.63 8.54 -11.49
N ILE A 266 21.54 7.83 -10.84
CA ILE A 266 21.85 6.42 -11.13
C ILE A 266 20.88 5.51 -10.39
N GLY A 267 20.73 5.70 -9.08
CA GLY A 267 19.87 4.90 -8.22
C GLY A 267 20.37 3.49 -7.93
N CYS A 268 19.47 2.57 -7.65
CA CYS A 268 19.79 1.18 -7.36
C CYS A 268 20.31 0.43 -8.59
N ASP A 269 21.29 -0.44 -8.40
CA ASP A 269 21.78 -1.31 -9.47
C ASP A 269 20.69 -2.24 -9.99
N TYR A 270 19.85 -2.73 -9.09
CA TYR A 270 18.69 -3.56 -9.40
C TYR A 270 17.61 -3.44 -8.31
N VAL A 271 16.38 -3.79 -8.65
CA VAL A 271 15.27 -3.96 -7.73
C VAL A 271 14.63 -5.32 -7.95
N VAL A 272 14.40 -6.06 -6.86
CA VAL A 272 13.65 -7.33 -6.87
C VAL A 272 12.23 -7.06 -6.39
N GLN A 273 11.27 -7.65 -7.07
CA GLN A 273 9.84 -7.53 -6.78
C GLN A 273 9.22 -8.93 -6.68
N GLN A 274 8.15 -9.04 -5.90
CA GLN A 274 7.45 -10.30 -5.67
C GLN A 274 5.95 -10.10 -5.90
N ASN A 275 5.32 -11.04 -6.59
CA ASN A 275 3.87 -11.07 -6.72
C ASN A 275 3.21 -11.82 -5.55
N LEU A 276 1.87 -11.82 -5.49
CA LEU A 276 1.10 -12.51 -4.44
C LEU A 276 1.44 -14.01 -4.32
N ASN A 277 1.83 -14.65 -5.40
CA ASN A 277 2.18 -16.08 -5.42
C ASN A 277 3.67 -16.36 -5.21
N ASN A 278 4.46 -15.41 -4.73
CA ASN A 278 5.91 -15.53 -4.51
C ASN A 278 6.72 -15.75 -5.81
N THR A 279 6.20 -15.36 -6.97
CA THR A 279 6.99 -15.30 -8.20
C THR A 279 7.79 -14.02 -8.19
N LEU A 280 9.10 -14.12 -8.39
CA LEU A 280 9.99 -12.99 -8.35
C LEU A 280 10.23 -12.40 -9.74
N SER A 281 10.47 -11.12 -9.76
CA SER A 281 11.01 -10.39 -10.90
C SER A 281 12.17 -9.50 -10.47
N ILE A 282 13.07 -9.20 -11.43
CA ILE A 282 14.19 -8.30 -11.20
C ILE A 282 14.24 -7.25 -12.32
N ILE A 283 14.48 -5.99 -11.92
CA ILE A 283 14.69 -4.88 -12.84
C ILE A 283 16.15 -4.43 -12.72
N GLN A 284 16.84 -4.33 -13.84
CA GLN A 284 18.18 -3.76 -13.96
C GLN A 284 18.33 -3.00 -15.29
N ASN A 285 18.78 -1.77 -15.26
CA ASN A 285 19.03 -0.96 -16.47
C ASN A 285 17.84 -0.95 -17.46
N ASN A 286 16.61 -0.77 -16.97
CA ASN A 286 15.35 -0.85 -17.71
C ASN A 286 14.99 -2.23 -18.29
N TRP A 287 15.76 -3.26 -18.04
CA TRP A 287 15.39 -4.64 -18.35
C TRP A 287 14.69 -5.27 -17.18
N LYS A 288 13.53 -5.84 -17.42
CA LYS A 288 12.76 -6.60 -16.42
C LYS A 288 12.66 -8.05 -16.82
N TYR A 289 13.10 -8.91 -15.91
CA TYR A 289 12.98 -10.35 -16.00
C TYR A 289 11.97 -10.85 -14.95
N ILE A 290 11.04 -11.70 -15.38
CA ILE A 290 10.13 -12.42 -14.46
C ILE A 290 10.47 -13.91 -14.59
N GLU A 291 10.72 -14.56 -13.45
CA GLU A 291 11.06 -15.98 -13.42
C GLU A 291 9.90 -16.88 -13.86
N PRO A 292 10.18 -18.10 -14.39
CA PRO A 292 9.14 -19.07 -14.69
C PRO A 292 8.32 -19.47 -13.47
N SER A 293 7.01 -19.64 -13.66
CA SER A 293 6.10 -20.05 -12.59
C SER A 293 4.89 -20.78 -13.17
N ASP A 294 4.58 -21.97 -12.63
CA ASP A 294 3.39 -22.76 -12.98
C ASP A 294 2.14 -22.35 -12.20
N LYS A 295 2.23 -21.27 -11.43
CA LYS A 295 1.12 -20.75 -10.63
C LYS A 295 0.07 -20.07 -11.53
N PRO A 296 -1.17 -19.82 -11.03
CA PRO A 296 -2.23 -19.23 -11.83
C PRO A 296 -1.81 -17.90 -12.48
N ALA A 297 -2.13 -17.73 -13.76
CA ALA A 297 -1.84 -16.51 -14.50
C ALA A 297 -2.70 -15.30 -14.07
N LEU A 298 -3.87 -15.58 -13.49
CA LEU A 298 -4.80 -14.58 -12.97
C LEU A 298 -5.04 -14.79 -11.48
N GLU A 299 -5.15 -13.70 -10.74
CA GLU A 299 -5.66 -13.73 -9.38
C GLU A 299 -7.13 -14.17 -9.39
N TYR A 300 -7.52 -15.00 -8.40
CA TYR A 300 -8.82 -15.70 -8.43
C TYR A 300 -10.01 -14.73 -8.36
N TRP A 301 -9.95 -13.73 -7.49
CA TRP A 301 -11.07 -12.83 -7.22
C TRP A 301 -11.09 -11.62 -8.17
N THR A 302 -10.00 -10.89 -8.21
CA THR A 302 -9.88 -9.62 -8.96
C THR A 302 -9.67 -9.82 -10.45
N LYS A 303 -9.30 -11.04 -10.87
CA LYS A 303 -8.88 -11.38 -12.24
C LYS A 303 -7.67 -10.61 -12.73
N MET A 304 -6.89 -10.06 -11.79
CA MET A 304 -5.64 -9.36 -12.09
C MET A 304 -4.62 -10.31 -12.70
N GLU A 305 -3.94 -9.88 -13.76
CA GLU A 305 -2.83 -10.62 -14.35
C GLU A 305 -1.66 -10.68 -13.36
N MET A 306 -1.26 -11.90 -12.98
CA MET A 306 -0.24 -12.13 -11.96
C MET A 306 1.18 -12.03 -12.49
N GLY A 307 1.38 -12.14 -13.80
CA GLY A 307 2.71 -12.26 -14.40
C GLY A 307 3.30 -13.67 -14.29
N ASN A 308 2.50 -14.67 -13.89
CA ASN A 308 2.94 -16.06 -13.84
C ASN A 308 2.89 -16.69 -15.25
N SER A 309 3.97 -17.36 -15.62
CA SER A 309 4.11 -18.09 -16.89
C SER A 309 5.10 -19.24 -16.70
N PRO A 310 4.87 -20.44 -17.30
CA PRO A 310 5.83 -21.53 -17.26
C PRO A 310 7.13 -21.23 -18.04
N LYS A 311 7.11 -20.20 -18.88
CA LYS A 311 8.29 -19.70 -19.60
C LYS A 311 8.84 -18.44 -18.95
N PRO A 312 10.15 -18.17 -19.05
CA PRO A 312 10.73 -16.91 -18.63
C PRO A 312 10.14 -15.74 -19.41
N GLN A 313 10.04 -14.59 -18.77
CA GLN A 313 9.57 -13.37 -19.42
C GLN A 313 10.65 -12.30 -19.31
N LEU A 314 10.85 -11.56 -20.40
CA LEU A 314 11.81 -10.46 -20.48
C LEU A 314 11.18 -9.26 -21.20
N TYR A 315 11.30 -8.09 -20.60
CA TYR A 315 10.77 -6.83 -21.13
C TYR A 315 11.85 -5.75 -21.10
N ASN A 316 11.85 -4.86 -22.10
CA ASN A 316 12.63 -3.64 -22.07
C ASN A 316 11.70 -2.46 -21.74
N LEU A 317 11.69 -2.02 -20.48
CA LEU A 317 10.78 -0.99 -19.99
C LEU A 317 10.98 0.40 -20.61
N SER A 318 12.12 0.65 -21.27
CA SER A 318 12.35 1.92 -21.99
C SER A 318 11.61 1.97 -23.34
N THR A 319 11.37 0.83 -23.98
CA THR A 319 10.67 0.74 -25.27
C THR A 319 9.28 0.14 -25.15
N ASP A 320 9.06 -0.72 -24.15
CA ASP A 320 7.79 -1.36 -23.85
C ASP A 320 7.45 -1.22 -22.34
N PRO A 321 7.12 -0.02 -21.86
CA PRO A 321 6.73 0.19 -20.46
C PRO A 321 5.40 -0.48 -20.09
N SER A 322 4.68 -1.01 -21.08
CA SER A 322 3.41 -1.73 -20.92
C SER A 322 3.60 -3.26 -20.85
N GLU A 323 4.83 -3.76 -20.95
CA GLU A 323 5.18 -5.19 -20.83
C GLU A 323 4.30 -6.09 -21.73
N LYS A 324 4.06 -5.64 -22.96
CA LYS A 324 3.18 -6.32 -23.95
C LYS A 324 3.89 -7.42 -24.72
N GLU A 325 5.17 -7.21 -25.01
CA GLU A 325 5.95 -8.09 -25.85
C GLU A 325 7.03 -8.82 -25.02
N ASN A 326 6.81 -10.10 -24.77
CA ASN A 326 7.83 -10.94 -24.15
C ASN A 326 8.93 -11.25 -25.16
N ILE A 327 10.10 -10.65 -24.99
CA ILE A 327 11.27 -10.77 -25.88
C ILE A 327 12.31 -11.76 -25.36
N ALA A 328 11.97 -12.63 -24.41
CA ALA A 328 12.91 -13.59 -23.81
C ALA A 328 13.55 -14.54 -24.84
N GLU A 329 12.81 -15.02 -25.84
CA GLU A 329 13.32 -15.92 -26.87
C GLU A 329 14.31 -15.20 -27.81
N ALA A 330 14.16 -13.90 -28.03
CA ALA A 330 15.06 -13.08 -28.86
C ALA A 330 16.34 -12.65 -28.13
N HIS A 331 16.33 -12.68 -26.79
CA HIS A 331 17.44 -12.19 -25.95
C HIS A 331 17.87 -13.21 -24.88
N PRO A 332 18.27 -14.45 -25.26
CA PRO A 332 18.58 -15.52 -24.30
C PRO A 332 19.77 -15.18 -23.38
N ASP A 333 20.74 -14.40 -23.86
CA ASP A 333 21.88 -13.98 -23.04
C ASP A 333 21.45 -13.03 -21.91
N LYS A 334 20.51 -12.10 -22.19
CA LYS A 334 19.96 -11.20 -21.16
C LYS A 334 19.08 -11.96 -20.14
N VAL A 335 18.31 -12.95 -20.59
CA VAL A 335 17.58 -13.86 -19.69
C VAL A 335 18.53 -14.57 -18.75
N LYS A 336 19.65 -15.13 -19.29
CA LYS A 336 20.67 -15.81 -18.49
C LYS A 336 21.33 -14.87 -17.48
N GLU A 337 21.68 -13.65 -17.88
CA GLU A 337 22.28 -12.62 -17.03
C GLU A 337 21.37 -12.29 -15.83
N LEU A 338 20.12 -11.89 -16.11
CA LEU A 338 19.19 -11.45 -15.06
C LEU A 338 18.70 -12.61 -14.19
N SER A 339 18.53 -13.80 -14.75
CA SER A 339 18.22 -15.00 -14.00
C SER A 339 19.35 -15.38 -13.05
N ALA A 340 20.62 -15.27 -13.49
CA ALA A 340 21.77 -15.50 -12.63
C ALA A 340 21.84 -14.50 -11.48
N LEU A 341 21.64 -13.21 -11.76
CA LEU A 341 21.60 -12.15 -10.74
C LEU A 341 20.47 -12.38 -9.74
N LEU A 342 19.28 -12.74 -10.20
CA LEU A 342 18.14 -13.03 -9.30
C LEU A 342 18.45 -14.24 -8.40
N ASN A 343 19.09 -15.28 -8.93
CA ASN A 343 19.50 -16.46 -8.16
C ASN A 343 20.61 -16.15 -7.15
N GLU A 344 21.54 -15.26 -7.48
CA GLU A 344 22.55 -14.76 -6.54
C GLU A 344 21.90 -14.05 -5.35
N VAL A 345 20.94 -13.16 -5.62
CA VAL A 345 20.19 -12.46 -4.55
C VAL A 345 19.43 -13.45 -3.67
N LYS A 346 18.78 -14.47 -4.24
CA LYS A 346 18.12 -15.55 -3.49
C LYS A 346 19.10 -16.33 -2.63
N GLY A 347 20.23 -16.75 -3.19
CA GLY A 347 21.23 -17.55 -2.47
C GLY A 347 21.95 -16.79 -1.34
N ALA A 348 22.12 -15.49 -1.49
CA ALA A 348 22.64 -14.65 -0.40
C ALA A 348 21.68 -14.61 0.80
N LYS A 349 20.37 -14.66 0.57
CA LYS A 349 19.36 -14.69 1.63
C LYS A 349 19.31 -16.02 2.38
N GLU A 350 19.37 -17.15 1.68
CA GLU A 350 19.39 -18.48 2.30
C GLU A 350 20.58 -18.68 3.24
N GLN A 351 21.73 -18.05 2.95
CA GLN A 351 22.92 -18.09 3.81
C GLN A 351 22.80 -17.19 5.06
N GLN A 352 21.96 -16.16 5.03
CA GLN A 352 21.69 -15.28 6.18
C GLN A 352 20.67 -15.91 7.13
N ASP A 353 19.63 -16.56 6.61
CA ASP A 353 18.59 -17.22 7.41
C ASP A 353 19.10 -18.50 8.10
N SER A 354 20.27 -19.02 7.69
CA SER A 354 20.90 -20.21 8.27
C SER A 354 21.96 -19.92 9.35
N LYS A 355 22.17 -18.66 9.72
CA LYS A 355 23.06 -18.21 10.80
C LYS A 355 22.27 -17.64 11.97
#